data_ac6d6853ec8920a9454ed003a4a160fa
#
_entry.id   ac6d6853ec8920a9454ed003a4a160fa
#
_cell.length_a   1.000
_cell.length_b   1.000
_cell.length_c   1.000
_cell.angle_alpha   90.00
_cell.angle_beta   90.00
_cell.angle_gamma   90.00
#
_symmetry.space_group_name_H-M   'P 1'
#
loop_
_entity.id
_entity.type
_entity.pdbx_description
1 polymer ?
#
loop_
_entity_poly.entity_id
_entity_poly.type
_entity_poly.pdbx_seq_one_letter_code
_entity_poly.pdbx_strand_id
1 'polypeptide(L)'
;MPSQTLLHSDDNPRRITTRLASLLATAIACTNLFVSLNSIFLAPAFAQNSDPTPKKTWVELSARASEIDPRTKSYPDIDFLLERDKKPTDLGHACVLPPTSKPNSPKKQNKLVIWTMGHSPELFHFLADQGFHVLRVHYANRWFNRFGKDPHPEDPMALGRIRLEAATGEDHSPLVSIDHPDGMQERARQFLLWLHQHDPDSQWNQFLDENSQIRWEQVIMSGASHGATTSARFAIHQRVARVVMFCGPRDQYETWQSLDSATPRERFFGFSHILDSGWSGDHYCRSWELLGLNAYGPIVNADTLSPPYEFSRRIITDANVDGDEKRAHSCVTPGKAAIRNPDGSFAHAPVWKYLFTHPTELTGPPSPTDPYCTKNHIPTP
;
A
#
# COMPACT_ATOMS: atom_id res chain seq x y z
N MET A 1 52.22 -26.95 -18.58
CA MET A 1 52.77 -28.00 -17.69
C MET A 1 53.14 -27.33 -16.37
N PRO A 2 52.91 -27.91 -15.18
CA PRO A 2 51.97 -28.96 -14.81
C PRO A 2 50.85 -28.43 -13.88
N SER A 3 49.62 -28.88 -13.86
CA SER A 3 49.03 -30.06 -13.21
C SER A 3 49.32 -30.31 -11.73
N GLN A 4 48.31 -30.17 -10.87
CA GLN A 4 48.00 -30.97 -9.68
C GLN A 4 46.55 -30.60 -9.27
N THR A 5 45.55 -31.37 -9.41
CA THR A 5 45.05 -32.67 -8.95
C THR A 5 44.78 -32.75 -7.43
N LEU A 6 43.44 -32.83 -7.14
CA LEU A 6 42.70 -33.58 -6.11
C LEU A 6 42.92 -33.29 -4.61
N LEU A 7 41.81 -33.10 -3.88
CA LEU A 7 41.31 -34.12 -2.93
C LEU A 7 39.86 -33.79 -2.46
N HIS A 8 39.06 -34.84 -2.58
CA HIS A 8 37.74 -35.02 -1.93
C HIS A 8 37.87 -35.11 -0.40
N SER A 9 36.86 -34.67 0.32
CA SER A 9 36.40 -35.40 1.51
C SER A 9 34.92 -35.16 1.73
N ASP A 10 34.13 -36.20 1.49
CA ASP A 10 32.83 -36.45 2.08
C ASP A 10 32.97 -36.54 3.60
N ASP A 11 32.04 -36.00 4.33
CA ASP A 11 31.59 -36.55 5.60
C ASP A 11 30.18 -36.06 5.95
N ASN A 12 29.26 -37.01 5.85
CA ASN A 12 27.93 -36.94 6.47
C ASN A 12 27.94 -37.95 7.65
N PRO A 13 27.50 -37.60 8.82
CA PRO A 13 26.68 -38.58 9.49
C PRO A 13 25.49 -38.14 10.33
N ARG A 14 24.45 -38.88 10.14
CA ARG A 14 23.60 -39.54 11.14
C ARG A 14 22.42 -38.75 11.72
N ARG A 15 21.28 -39.20 11.24
CA ARG A 15 19.98 -39.25 11.93
C ARG A 15 20.11 -39.99 13.27
N ILE A 16 19.48 -39.43 14.31
CA ILE A 16 19.10 -40.20 15.50
C ILE A 16 17.59 -40.03 15.69
N THR A 17 16.91 -41.14 15.46
CA THR A 17 15.53 -41.40 15.88
C THR A 17 15.56 -41.92 17.30
N THR A 18 14.71 -41.40 18.20
CA THR A 18 14.33 -42.11 19.42
C THR A 18 12.82 -42.10 19.60
N ARG A 19 12.33 -43.32 19.76
CA ARG A 19 10.92 -43.69 19.95
C ARG A 19 10.54 -43.68 21.43
N LEU A 20 9.25 -43.43 21.68
CA LEU A 20 8.31 -44.02 22.64
C LEU A 20 8.70 -44.27 24.10
N ALA A 21 7.85 -43.74 25.00
CA ALA A 21 7.24 -44.59 26.04
C ALA A 21 5.93 -43.93 26.52
N SER A 22 4.85 -44.67 26.35
CA SER A 22 3.54 -44.48 26.98
C SER A 22 3.56 -45.07 28.38
N LEU A 23 2.88 -44.46 29.34
CA LEU A 23 2.43 -45.12 30.57
C LEU A 23 1.06 -44.62 31.00
N LEU A 24 0.14 -45.56 31.03
CA LEU A 24 -1.17 -45.51 31.70
C LEU A 24 -1.02 -45.55 33.22
N ALA A 25 -1.89 -44.85 33.92
CA ALA A 25 -2.38 -45.24 35.28
C ALA A 25 -3.64 -44.41 35.57
N THR A 26 -4.82 -44.94 35.44
CA THR A 26 -5.68 -45.61 36.44
C THR A 26 -6.34 -44.65 37.45
N ALA A 27 -7.67 -44.69 37.35
CA ALA A 27 -8.70 -43.99 38.13
C ALA A 27 -8.71 -44.37 39.62
N ILE A 28 -9.11 -43.42 40.47
CA ILE A 28 -9.78 -43.71 41.73
C ILE A 28 -10.92 -42.72 41.93
N ALA A 29 -12.13 -43.26 41.99
CA ALA A 29 -13.34 -42.58 42.39
C ALA A 29 -13.41 -42.43 43.93
N CYS A 30 -13.75 -41.27 44.41
CA CYS A 30 -14.27 -41.09 45.75
C CYS A 30 -15.49 -40.20 45.72
N THR A 31 -16.63 -40.85 45.90
CA THR A 31 -17.91 -40.25 46.23
C THR A 31 -17.89 -39.63 47.61
N ASN A 32 -18.23 -38.36 47.73
CA ASN A 32 -18.71 -37.77 48.97
C ASN A 32 -19.95 -36.92 48.69
N LEU A 33 -21.05 -37.44 49.22
CA LEU A 33 -22.35 -36.86 49.26
C LEU A 33 -22.38 -35.78 50.34
N PHE A 34 -22.57 -34.52 50.00
CA PHE A 34 -22.97 -33.47 50.93
C PHE A 34 -24.23 -32.79 50.38
N VAL A 35 -25.32 -33.04 51.12
CA VAL A 35 -26.58 -32.30 50.99
C VAL A 35 -26.37 -30.96 51.68
N SER A 36 -26.56 -29.86 50.95
CA SER A 36 -26.69 -28.55 51.55
C SER A 36 -27.79 -27.72 50.86
N LEU A 37 -28.60 -27.16 51.71
CA LEU A 37 -29.87 -26.49 51.44
C LEU A 37 -29.76 -25.35 50.42
N ASN A 38 -30.74 -25.33 49.53
CA ASN A 38 -31.04 -24.23 48.62
C ASN A 38 -31.48 -22.98 49.38
N SER A 39 -30.69 -21.90 49.21
CA SER A 39 -31.20 -20.54 49.33
C SER A 39 -31.23 -19.92 47.93
N ILE A 40 -32.40 -19.85 47.38
CA ILE A 40 -32.68 -19.21 46.08
C ILE A 40 -32.60 -17.70 46.33
N PHE A 41 -31.45 -17.08 46.03
CA PHE A 41 -31.38 -15.64 45.76
C PHE A 41 -31.66 -15.43 44.26
N LEU A 42 -32.87 -14.99 43.94
CA LEU A 42 -33.15 -14.40 42.64
C LEU A 42 -32.40 -13.05 42.57
N ALA A 43 -31.24 -13.04 41.92
CA ALA A 43 -30.65 -11.82 41.42
C ALA A 43 -31.45 -11.38 40.20
N PRO A 44 -31.84 -10.09 40.06
CA PRO A 44 -32.45 -9.62 38.85
C PRO A 44 -31.38 -9.70 37.73
N ALA A 45 -31.69 -10.46 36.70
CA ALA A 45 -30.95 -10.45 35.44
C ALA A 45 -31.11 -9.07 34.82
N PHE A 46 -30.14 -8.19 35.06
CA PHE A 46 -29.94 -7.05 34.18
C PHE A 46 -29.53 -7.63 32.82
N ALA A 47 -30.52 -7.77 31.94
CA ALA A 47 -30.26 -7.93 30.52
C ALA A 47 -29.51 -6.65 30.08
N GLN A 48 -28.18 -6.75 29.96
CA GLN A 48 -27.44 -5.80 29.16
C GLN A 48 -27.94 -5.96 27.72
N ASN A 49 -28.94 -5.14 27.38
CA ASN A 49 -29.19 -4.81 25.98
C ASN A 49 -27.94 -4.08 25.49
N SER A 50 -26.94 -4.84 25.06
CA SER A 50 -25.92 -4.33 24.14
C SER A 50 -26.67 -4.08 22.84
N ASP A 51 -27.13 -2.84 22.65
CA ASP A 51 -27.54 -2.37 21.33
C ASP A 51 -26.45 -2.82 20.34
N PRO A 52 -26.76 -3.59 19.32
CA PRO A 52 -25.76 -3.98 18.34
C PRO A 52 -25.24 -2.68 17.73
N THR A 53 -23.97 -2.37 17.97
CA THR A 53 -23.30 -1.25 17.32
C THR A 53 -23.66 -1.33 15.84
N PRO A 54 -24.29 -0.30 15.23
CA PRO A 54 -24.77 -0.40 13.87
C PRO A 54 -23.57 -0.75 12.98
N LYS A 55 -23.65 -1.90 12.33
CA LYS A 55 -22.59 -2.40 11.45
C LYS A 55 -22.38 -1.34 10.39
N LYS A 56 -21.20 -0.69 10.38
CA LYS A 56 -20.83 0.28 9.35
C LYS A 56 -20.99 -0.40 7.99
N THR A 57 -21.85 0.13 7.15
CA THR A 57 -22.07 -0.41 5.82
C THR A 57 -21.41 0.55 4.84
N TRP A 58 -20.28 0.13 4.22
CA TRP A 58 -19.67 0.87 3.12
C TRP A 58 -20.42 0.60 1.82
N VAL A 59 -20.41 1.55 0.90
CA VAL A 59 -20.77 1.33 -0.50
C VAL A 59 -19.51 0.85 -1.22
N GLU A 60 -19.55 -0.40 -1.67
CA GLU A 60 -18.45 -1.03 -2.42
C GLU A 60 -18.95 -1.41 -3.80
N LEU A 61 -18.24 -0.96 -4.83
CA LEU A 61 -18.56 -1.26 -6.22
C LEU A 61 -17.32 -1.82 -6.93
N SER A 62 -17.58 -2.68 -7.90
CA SER A 62 -16.53 -3.18 -8.78
C SER A 62 -17.08 -3.40 -10.17
N ALA A 63 -16.25 -3.15 -11.18
CA ALA A 63 -16.56 -3.44 -12.56
C ALA A 63 -15.27 -3.73 -13.34
N ARG A 64 -15.40 -4.43 -14.46
CA ARG A 64 -14.27 -4.71 -15.34
C ARG A 64 -13.97 -3.50 -16.22
N ALA A 65 -12.69 -3.17 -16.36
CA ALA A 65 -12.27 -2.10 -17.27
C ALA A 65 -12.73 -2.35 -18.70
N SER A 66 -12.67 -3.61 -19.16
CA SER A 66 -13.13 -4.01 -20.52
C SER A 66 -14.65 -3.95 -20.72
N GLU A 67 -15.44 -4.00 -19.67
CA GLU A 67 -16.90 -3.81 -19.73
C GLU A 67 -17.28 -2.33 -19.73
N ILE A 68 -16.50 -1.50 -19.02
CA ILE A 68 -16.71 -0.05 -18.96
C ILE A 68 -16.26 0.61 -20.27
N ASP A 69 -15.10 0.22 -20.78
CA ASP A 69 -14.52 0.77 -21.99
C ASP A 69 -14.04 -0.35 -22.92
N PRO A 70 -14.80 -0.66 -24.00
CA PRO A 70 -14.45 -1.75 -24.93
C PRO A 70 -13.16 -1.49 -25.74
N ARG A 71 -12.57 -0.30 -25.64
CA ARG A 71 -11.28 0.01 -26.28
C ARG A 71 -10.10 -0.61 -25.52
N THR A 72 -10.29 -1.03 -24.27
CA THR A 72 -9.23 -1.64 -23.45
C THR A 72 -8.78 -2.98 -24.02
N LYS A 73 -7.50 -3.31 -23.89
CA LYS A 73 -6.92 -4.53 -24.44
C LYS A 73 -5.83 -5.15 -23.54
N SER A 74 -5.45 -6.36 -23.88
CA SER A 74 -4.32 -7.07 -23.27
C SER A 74 -3.00 -6.74 -23.96
N TYR A 75 -1.90 -6.80 -23.20
CA TYR A 75 -0.52 -6.63 -23.67
C TYR A 75 0.31 -7.86 -23.25
N PRO A 76 0.25 -8.97 -24.01
CA PRO A 76 0.90 -10.23 -23.64
C PRO A 76 2.42 -10.13 -23.53
N ASP A 77 3.05 -9.25 -24.31
CA ASP A 77 4.50 -9.00 -24.32
C ASP A 77 5.05 -8.47 -23.00
N ILE A 78 4.21 -7.79 -22.21
CA ILE A 78 4.55 -7.31 -20.85
C ILE A 78 3.77 -8.03 -19.74
N ASP A 79 3.22 -9.20 -20.04
CA ASP A 79 2.42 -10.01 -19.10
C ASP A 79 1.22 -9.24 -18.48
N PHE A 80 0.61 -8.38 -19.26
CA PHE A 80 -0.59 -7.62 -18.87
C PHE A 80 -1.81 -8.14 -19.62
N LEU A 81 -2.68 -8.85 -18.90
CA LEU A 81 -3.84 -9.52 -19.49
C LEU A 81 -5.13 -9.05 -18.82
N LEU A 82 -6.22 -8.96 -19.58
CA LEU A 82 -7.56 -8.71 -19.03
C LEU A 82 -8.19 -9.95 -18.39
N GLU A 83 -7.67 -11.13 -18.74
CA GLU A 83 -8.08 -12.41 -18.17
C GLU A 83 -6.85 -13.32 -18.00
N ARG A 84 -6.82 -14.09 -16.90
CA ARG A 84 -5.82 -15.13 -16.65
C ARG A 84 -6.51 -16.37 -16.07
N ASP A 85 -6.24 -17.52 -16.65
CA ASP A 85 -6.82 -18.80 -16.22
C ASP A 85 -8.36 -18.75 -16.14
N LYS A 86 -8.99 -18.13 -17.13
CA LYS A 86 -10.45 -17.92 -17.22
C LYS A 86 -11.02 -17.05 -16.07
N LYS A 87 -10.19 -16.26 -15.42
CA LYS A 87 -10.62 -15.32 -14.38
C LYS A 87 -10.29 -13.90 -14.81
N PRO A 88 -11.23 -12.95 -14.65
CA PRO A 88 -10.97 -11.56 -14.94
C PRO A 88 -9.87 -11.01 -14.04
N THR A 89 -8.96 -10.22 -14.60
CA THR A 89 -7.89 -9.55 -13.86
C THR A 89 -8.04 -8.03 -13.87
N ASP A 90 -8.94 -7.52 -14.69
CA ASP A 90 -9.14 -6.11 -14.98
C ASP A 90 -10.20 -5.42 -14.10
N LEU A 91 -10.57 -6.02 -12.96
CA LEU A 91 -11.51 -5.43 -12.03
C LEU A 91 -10.97 -4.13 -11.43
N GLY A 92 -11.75 -3.06 -11.58
CA GLY A 92 -11.68 -1.86 -10.76
C GLY A 92 -12.48 -2.06 -9.47
N HIS A 93 -12.10 -1.37 -8.42
CA HIS A 93 -12.79 -1.39 -7.12
C HIS A 93 -12.95 0.04 -6.60
N ALA A 94 -14.10 0.33 -5.99
CA ALA A 94 -14.37 1.59 -5.34
C ALA A 94 -15.02 1.35 -3.97
N CYS A 95 -14.77 2.27 -3.03
CA CYS A 95 -15.36 2.25 -1.71
C CYS A 95 -15.58 3.68 -1.21
N VAL A 96 -16.71 3.90 -0.55
CA VAL A 96 -17.03 5.17 0.11
C VAL A 96 -18.00 4.91 1.26
N LEU A 97 -18.02 5.80 2.26
CA LEU A 97 -19.12 5.84 3.23
C LEU A 97 -20.36 6.46 2.57
N PRO A 98 -21.54 5.84 2.73
CA PRO A 98 -22.77 6.43 2.24
C PRO A 98 -23.01 7.79 2.90
N PRO A 99 -23.69 8.69 2.21
CA PRO A 99 -24.13 9.97 2.80
C PRO A 99 -24.95 9.70 4.07
N THR A 100 -24.53 10.24 5.18
CA THR A 100 -25.26 10.09 6.45
C THR A 100 -25.46 11.44 7.11
N SER A 101 -26.65 11.66 7.66
CA SER A 101 -26.98 12.84 8.45
C SER A 101 -26.65 12.68 9.94
N LYS A 102 -25.98 11.60 10.36
CA LYS A 102 -25.66 11.36 11.76
C LYS A 102 -24.63 12.36 12.27
N PRO A 103 -24.82 12.96 13.49
CA PRO A 103 -23.93 13.99 14.03
C PRO A 103 -22.45 13.60 14.14
N ASN A 104 -22.16 12.30 14.28
CA ASN A 104 -20.82 11.76 14.46
C ASN A 104 -20.24 11.12 13.18
N SER A 105 -20.80 11.42 12.01
CA SER A 105 -20.25 10.92 10.75
C SER A 105 -18.88 11.54 10.48
N PRO A 106 -17.92 10.80 9.91
CA PRO A 106 -16.64 11.36 9.50
C PRO A 106 -16.84 12.56 8.59
N LYS A 107 -16.05 13.61 8.81
CA LYS A 107 -16.08 14.78 7.92
C LYS A 107 -15.63 14.33 6.52
N LYS A 108 -16.45 14.61 5.50
CA LYS A 108 -16.07 14.38 4.11
C LYS A 108 -14.78 15.13 3.78
N GLN A 109 -13.80 14.45 3.23
CA GLN A 109 -12.51 15.03 2.86
C GLN A 109 -12.56 15.75 1.50
N ASN A 110 -13.61 15.51 0.69
CA ASN A 110 -13.71 15.99 -0.69
C ASN A 110 -12.44 15.67 -1.49
N LYS A 111 -11.86 14.52 -1.23
CA LYS A 111 -10.67 13.99 -1.89
C LYS A 111 -10.92 12.56 -2.32
N LEU A 112 -10.34 12.23 -3.47
CA LEU A 112 -10.31 10.90 -4.05
C LEU A 112 -8.93 10.28 -3.81
N VAL A 113 -8.88 9.09 -3.25
CA VAL A 113 -7.64 8.29 -3.20
C VAL A 113 -7.64 7.32 -4.38
N ILE A 114 -6.64 7.41 -5.25
CA ILE A 114 -6.38 6.41 -6.29
C ILE A 114 -5.25 5.49 -5.80
N TRP A 115 -5.60 4.22 -5.59
CA TRP A 115 -4.69 3.19 -5.14
C TRP A 115 -4.13 2.40 -6.32
N THR A 116 -2.81 2.36 -6.45
CA THR A 116 -2.10 1.81 -7.63
C THR A 116 -1.55 0.40 -7.43
N MET A 117 -2.03 -0.33 -6.41
CA MET A 117 -1.66 -1.73 -6.15
C MET A 117 -2.88 -2.66 -6.13
N GLY A 118 -2.66 -3.92 -5.73
CA GLY A 118 -3.74 -4.89 -5.53
C GLY A 118 -4.83 -4.36 -4.59
N HIS A 119 -6.07 -4.79 -4.79
CA HIS A 119 -7.17 -4.41 -3.90
C HIS A 119 -6.94 -4.93 -2.48
N SER A 120 -7.19 -4.08 -1.49
CA SER A 120 -7.18 -4.41 -0.06
C SER A 120 -8.44 -3.83 0.59
N PRO A 121 -9.43 -4.67 0.95
CA PRO A 121 -10.65 -4.20 1.61
C PRO A 121 -10.35 -3.41 2.89
N GLU A 122 -9.39 -3.86 3.69
CA GLU A 122 -9.02 -3.20 4.95
C GLU A 122 -8.51 -1.77 4.72
N LEU A 123 -7.71 -1.56 3.66
CA LEU A 123 -7.26 -0.21 3.28
C LEU A 123 -8.43 0.65 2.83
N PHE A 124 -9.30 0.11 1.99
CA PHE A 124 -10.43 0.83 1.44
C PHE A 124 -11.41 1.25 2.53
N HIS A 125 -11.74 0.33 3.43
CA HIS A 125 -12.58 0.63 4.60
C HIS A 125 -11.92 1.65 5.53
N PHE A 126 -10.62 1.50 5.81
CA PHE A 126 -9.90 2.47 6.64
C PHE A 126 -9.98 3.89 6.06
N LEU A 127 -9.74 4.04 4.76
CA LEU A 127 -9.77 5.36 4.10
C LEU A 127 -11.18 5.91 3.97
N ALA A 128 -12.17 5.07 3.65
CA ALA A 128 -13.57 5.48 3.63
C ALA A 128 -14.01 5.95 5.02
N ASP A 129 -13.57 5.28 6.09
CA ASP A 129 -13.81 5.69 7.48
C ASP A 129 -13.17 7.03 7.86
N GLN A 130 -12.15 7.48 7.13
CA GLN A 130 -11.61 8.82 7.25
C GLN A 130 -12.35 9.86 6.38
N GLY A 131 -13.39 9.47 5.64
CA GLY A 131 -14.22 10.34 4.80
C GLY A 131 -13.71 10.51 3.37
N PHE A 132 -12.82 9.65 2.89
CA PHE A 132 -12.34 9.66 1.51
C PHE A 132 -13.24 8.83 0.60
N HIS A 133 -13.28 9.19 -0.68
CA HIS A 133 -13.62 8.29 -1.76
C HIS A 133 -12.35 7.53 -2.16
N VAL A 134 -12.47 6.23 -2.37
CA VAL A 134 -11.32 5.38 -2.68
C VAL A 134 -11.60 4.58 -3.93
N LEU A 135 -10.68 4.59 -4.87
CA LEU A 135 -10.76 3.70 -6.02
C LEU A 135 -9.40 3.07 -6.35
N ARG A 136 -9.46 1.95 -7.01
CA ARG A 136 -8.35 1.26 -7.62
C ARG A 136 -8.75 0.87 -9.03
N VAL A 137 -7.90 1.13 -9.99
CA VAL A 137 -8.05 0.66 -11.37
C VAL A 137 -6.97 -0.36 -11.71
N HIS A 138 -7.32 -1.30 -12.58
CA HIS A 138 -6.35 -2.16 -13.21
C HIS A 138 -5.68 -1.37 -14.35
N TYR A 139 -4.36 -1.36 -14.38
CA TYR A 139 -3.56 -0.70 -15.41
C TYR A 139 -2.30 -1.51 -15.70
N ALA A 140 -1.61 -1.23 -16.80
CA ALA A 140 -0.43 -1.95 -17.20
C ALA A 140 0.72 -1.77 -16.19
N ASN A 141 0.92 -2.75 -15.31
CA ASN A 141 1.97 -2.74 -14.28
C ASN A 141 2.85 -4.01 -14.30
N ARG A 142 2.53 -5.01 -15.14
CA ARG A 142 3.27 -6.27 -15.22
C ARG A 142 4.59 -6.16 -15.98
N TRP A 143 4.80 -5.09 -16.74
CA TRP A 143 6.08 -4.78 -17.36
C TRP A 143 7.25 -4.85 -16.36
N PHE A 144 7.01 -4.60 -15.08
CA PHE A 144 8.00 -4.69 -14.03
C PHE A 144 8.61 -6.09 -13.90
N ASN A 145 7.89 -7.14 -14.22
CA ASN A 145 8.41 -8.51 -14.24
C ASN A 145 9.54 -8.70 -15.28
N ARG A 146 9.52 -7.89 -16.34
CA ARG A 146 10.49 -7.95 -17.44
C ARG A 146 11.63 -6.95 -17.26
N PHE A 147 11.34 -5.72 -16.89
CA PHE A 147 12.31 -4.61 -16.90
C PHE A 147 12.76 -4.16 -15.50
N GLY A 148 12.02 -4.50 -14.45
CA GLY A 148 12.31 -4.07 -13.09
C GLY A 148 13.24 -5.01 -12.30
N LYS A 149 13.94 -5.92 -12.99
CA LYS A 149 14.92 -6.87 -12.43
C LYS A 149 16.28 -6.66 -13.10
N ASP A 150 17.33 -7.11 -12.44
CA ASP A 150 18.67 -7.10 -13.01
C ASP A 150 18.79 -8.06 -14.23
N PRO A 151 19.50 -7.66 -15.28
CA PRO A 151 20.06 -6.33 -15.50
C PRO A 151 18.98 -5.30 -15.82
N HIS A 152 19.09 -4.12 -15.19
CA HIS A 152 18.23 -2.99 -15.53
C HIS A 152 18.53 -2.49 -16.95
N PRO A 153 17.58 -1.79 -17.61
CA PRO A 153 17.87 -1.09 -18.85
C PRO A 153 19.07 -0.12 -18.69
N GLU A 154 19.90 -0.01 -19.71
CA GLU A 154 21.07 0.89 -19.69
C GLU A 154 20.69 2.37 -19.53
N ASP A 155 19.52 2.74 -20.05
CA ASP A 155 19.00 4.08 -19.95
C ASP A 155 18.53 4.38 -18.51
N PRO A 156 19.17 5.34 -17.80
CA PRO A 156 18.86 5.65 -16.40
C PRO A 156 17.47 6.28 -16.18
N MET A 157 16.72 6.52 -17.25
CA MET A 157 15.35 7.04 -17.19
C MET A 157 14.30 6.01 -17.64
N ALA A 158 14.73 4.79 -18.00
CA ALA A 158 13.88 3.81 -18.66
C ALA A 158 12.67 3.41 -17.83
N LEU A 159 12.85 3.02 -16.57
CA LEU A 159 11.74 2.62 -15.70
C LEU A 159 10.80 3.79 -15.44
N GLY A 160 11.36 4.99 -15.24
CA GLY A 160 10.57 6.21 -15.06
C GLY A 160 9.69 6.52 -16.28
N ARG A 161 10.20 6.30 -17.50
CA ARG A 161 9.42 6.47 -18.74
C ARG A 161 8.33 5.43 -18.89
N ILE A 162 8.63 4.14 -18.64
CA ILE A 162 7.62 3.08 -18.66
C ILE A 162 6.51 3.35 -17.65
N ARG A 163 6.85 3.82 -16.42
CA ARG A 163 5.85 4.18 -15.40
C ARG A 163 4.94 5.30 -15.86
N LEU A 164 5.50 6.29 -16.54
CA LEU A 164 4.72 7.41 -17.04
C LEU A 164 3.77 6.96 -18.16
N GLU A 165 4.25 6.16 -19.10
CA GLU A 165 3.42 5.59 -20.17
C GLU A 165 2.30 4.71 -19.60
N ALA A 166 2.61 3.82 -18.65
CA ALA A 166 1.60 3.02 -17.98
C ALA A 166 0.55 3.85 -17.20
N ALA A 167 0.92 5.04 -16.78
CA ALA A 167 0.01 5.94 -16.08
C ALA A 167 -0.84 6.79 -17.05
N THR A 168 -0.28 7.27 -18.14
CA THR A 168 -0.94 8.20 -19.06
C THR A 168 -1.52 7.51 -20.30
N GLY A 169 -0.90 6.43 -20.78
CA GLY A 169 -1.18 5.84 -22.10
C GLY A 169 -0.63 6.68 -23.26
N GLU A 170 0.35 7.53 -22.97
CA GLU A 170 1.08 8.32 -23.98
C GLU A 170 2.43 7.66 -24.25
N ASP A 171 2.96 7.82 -25.45
CA ASP A 171 4.24 7.26 -25.87
C ASP A 171 5.41 7.98 -25.17
N HIS A 172 5.94 7.38 -24.12
CA HIS A 172 7.08 7.86 -23.34
C HIS A 172 8.28 6.93 -23.39
N SER A 173 8.10 5.65 -23.77
CA SER A 173 9.13 4.63 -23.66
C SER A 173 9.23 3.76 -24.90
N PRO A 174 10.43 3.55 -25.48
CA PRO A 174 10.60 2.61 -26.57
C PRO A 174 10.50 1.14 -26.15
N LEU A 175 10.38 0.85 -24.85
CA LEU A 175 10.38 -0.51 -24.31
C LEU A 175 8.99 -1.12 -24.16
N VAL A 176 7.95 -0.30 -24.15
CA VAL A 176 6.55 -0.71 -24.06
C VAL A 176 5.72 0.13 -25.04
N SER A 177 4.52 -0.35 -25.35
CA SER A 177 3.54 0.44 -26.12
C SER A 177 2.19 0.22 -25.47
N ILE A 178 1.73 1.18 -24.66
CA ILE A 178 0.49 1.11 -23.90
C ILE A 178 -0.44 2.20 -24.41
N ASP A 179 -1.54 1.80 -25.04
CA ASP A 179 -2.48 2.72 -25.63
C ASP A 179 -3.23 3.56 -24.60
N HIS A 180 -3.65 4.74 -24.99
CA HIS A 180 -4.34 5.70 -24.11
C HIS A 180 -5.50 5.10 -23.32
N PRO A 181 -6.41 4.24 -23.85
CA PRO A 181 -7.50 3.64 -23.06
C PRO A 181 -7.02 2.75 -21.91
N ASP A 182 -5.78 2.27 -21.98
CA ASP A 182 -5.17 1.36 -21.01
C ASP A 182 -4.27 2.07 -19.98
N GLY A 183 -4.02 3.37 -20.17
CA GLY A 183 -3.38 4.21 -19.18
C GLY A 183 -4.22 4.28 -17.88
N MET A 184 -3.55 4.27 -16.74
CA MET A 184 -4.20 4.40 -15.42
C MET A 184 -5.15 5.61 -15.37
N GLN A 185 -4.74 6.73 -15.94
CA GLN A 185 -5.49 7.98 -15.96
C GLN A 185 -6.84 7.82 -16.67
N GLU A 186 -6.84 7.29 -17.88
CA GLU A 186 -8.08 7.10 -18.65
C GLU A 186 -8.97 6.03 -18.00
N ARG A 187 -8.41 4.95 -17.51
CA ARG A 187 -9.16 3.93 -16.78
C ARG A 187 -9.82 4.48 -15.51
N ALA A 188 -9.11 5.35 -14.78
CA ALA A 188 -9.70 6.01 -13.61
C ALA A 188 -10.83 6.96 -14.00
N ARG A 189 -10.68 7.69 -15.10
CA ARG A 189 -11.71 8.59 -15.64
C ARG A 189 -12.96 7.82 -16.04
N GLN A 190 -12.81 6.76 -16.82
CA GLN A 190 -13.92 5.93 -17.27
C GLN A 190 -14.63 5.25 -16.09
N PHE A 191 -13.88 4.80 -15.09
CA PHE A 191 -14.46 4.20 -13.90
C PHE A 191 -15.22 5.22 -13.06
N LEU A 192 -14.73 6.46 -12.93
CA LEU A 192 -15.47 7.54 -12.25
C LEU A 192 -16.79 7.88 -12.95
N LEU A 193 -16.81 7.90 -14.29
CA LEU A 193 -18.04 8.08 -15.07
C LEU A 193 -19.02 6.95 -14.85
N TRP A 194 -18.54 5.72 -14.85
CA TRP A 194 -19.35 4.53 -14.57
C TRP A 194 -19.91 4.57 -13.14
N LEU A 195 -19.08 4.91 -12.14
CA LEU A 195 -19.48 5.04 -10.74
C LEU A 195 -20.56 6.12 -10.57
N HIS A 196 -20.43 7.26 -11.23
CA HIS A 196 -21.44 8.31 -11.19
C HIS A 196 -22.81 7.83 -11.72
N GLN A 197 -22.82 6.99 -12.74
CA GLN A 197 -24.06 6.43 -13.30
C GLN A 197 -24.68 5.35 -12.40
N HIS A 198 -23.87 4.54 -11.72
CA HIS A 198 -24.32 3.38 -10.95
C HIS A 198 -24.51 3.66 -9.45
N ASP A 199 -23.93 4.75 -8.95
CA ASP A 199 -24.01 5.19 -7.56
C ASP A 199 -24.04 6.73 -7.49
N PRO A 200 -25.12 7.37 -7.97
CA PRO A 200 -25.22 8.83 -8.00
C PRO A 200 -25.22 9.46 -6.62
N ASP A 201 -25.69 8.73 -5.60
CA ASP A 201 -25.81 9.25 -4.23
C ASP A 201 -24.46 9.51 -3.57
N SER A 202 -23.42 8.78 -3.96
CA SER A 202 -22.05 8.95 -3.44
C SER A 202 -21.29 10.12 -4.10
N GLN A 203 -21.90 10.78 -5.09
CA GLN A 203 -21.35 12.01 -5.70
C GLN A 203 -19.95 11.85 -6.33
N TRP A 204 -19.70 10.75 -7.04
CA TRP A 204 -18.42 10.48 -7.70
C TRP A 204 -18.05 11.54 -8.75
N ASN A 205 -19.05 12.20 -9.36
CA ASN A 205 -18.86 13.28 -10.33
C ASN A 205 -18.18 14.54 -9.76
N GLN A 206 -18.12 14.71 -8.43
CA GLN A 206 -17.40 15.85 -7.83
C GLN A 206 -15.91 15.85 -8.19
N PHE A 207 -15.35 14.71 -8.59
CA PHE A 207 -13.95 14.54 -9.01
C PHE A 207 -13.74 14.71 -10.51
N LEU A 208 -14.80 15.06 -11.24
CA LEU A 208 -14.75 15.36 -12.67
C LEU A 208 -15.06 16.85 -12.91
N ASP A 209 -14.39 17.44 -13.89
CA ASP A 209 -14.71 18.81 -14.33
C ASP A 209 -15.86 18.79 -15.37
N GLU A 210 -16.20 19.97 -15.92
CA GLU A 210 -17.24 20.13 -16.94
C GLU A 210 -16.95 19.41 -18.24
N ASN A 211 -15.69 19.09 -18.53
CA ASN A 211 -15.25 18.32 -19.69
C ASN A 211 -15.08 16.83 -19.36
N SER A 212 -15.58 16.40 -18.19
CA SER A 212 -15.46 15.03 -17.68
C SER A 212 -14.00 14.58 -17.53
N GLN A 213 -13.06 15.51 -17.28
CA GLN A 213 -11.68 15.20 -16.94
C GLN A 213 -11.52 15.14 -15.41
N ILE A 214 -10.55 14.33 -14.95
CA ILE A 214 -10.30 14.18 -13.51
C ILE A 214 -9.74 15.50 -12.94
N ARG A 215 -10.33 15.97 -11.83
CA ARG A 215 -9.82 17.10 -11.02
C ARG A 215 -8.63 16.64 -10.20
N TRP A 216 -7.46 16.52 -10.82
CA TRP A 216 -6.25 15.96 -10.20
C TRP A 216 -5.85 16.68 -8.90
N GLU A 217 -6.16 17.94 -8.73
CA GLU A 217 -5.92 18.67 -7.49
C GLU A 217 -6.82 18.23 -6.32
N GLN A 218 -7.79 17.36 -6.57
CA GLN A 218 -8.58 16.69 -5.54
C GLN A 218 -8.13 15.24 -5.33
N VAL A 219 -7.15 14.73 -6.10
CA VAL A 219 -6.70 13.35 -6.06
C VAL A 219 -5.48 13.18 -5.17
N ILE A 220 -5.53 12.19 -4.30
CA ILE A 220 -4.39 11.65 -3.57
C ILE A 220 -3.93 10.40 -4.33
N MET A 221 -2.73 10.44 -4.90
CA MET A 221 -2.10 9.24 -5.46
C MET A 221 -1.47 8.43 -4.34
N SER A 222 -1.74 7.14 -4.31
CA SER A 222 -1.20 6.26 -3.27
C SER A 222 -0.91 4.87 -3.80
N GLY A 223 0.07 4.22 -3.22
CA GLY A 223 0.42 2.85 -3.55
C GLY A 223 1.49 2.28 -2.63
N ALA A 224 1.77 1.01 -2.80
CA ALA A 224 2.86 0.33 -2.10
C ALA A 224 3.88 -0.19 -3.12
N SER A 225 5.17 -0.22 -2.74
CA SER A 225 6.22 -0.81 -3.56
C SER A 225 6.24 -0.23 -4.99
N HIS A 226 6.05 -1.08 -5.99
CA HIS A 226 5.91 -0.69 -7.40
C HIS A 226 4.81 0.39 -7.61
N GLY A 227 3.68 0.26 -6.91
CA GLY A 227 2.60 1.25 -6.99
C GLY A 227 2.96 2.60 -6.36
N ALA A 228 3.69 2.62 -5.25
CA ALA A 228 4.22 3.85 -4.65
C ALA A 228 5.12 4.60 -5.64
N THR A 229 5.97 3.85 -6.35
CA THR A 229 6.89 4.39 -7.35
C THR A 229 6.13 4.98 -8.55
N THR A 230 5.10 4.28 -9.05
CA THR A 230 4.26 4.79 -10.13
C THR A 230 3.48 6.04 -9.70
N SER A 231 2.94 6.06 -8.47
CA SER A 231 2.25 7.24 -7.90
C SER A 231 3.18 8.45 -7.81
N ALA A 232 4.42 8.25 -7.34
CA ALA A 232 5.43 9.31 -7.27
C ALA A 232 5.82 9.82 -8.67
N ARG A 233 6.10 8.90 -9.61
CA ARG A 233 6.47 9.27 -10.99
C ARG A 233 5.35 10.04 -11.70
N PHE A 234 4.11 9.58 -11.55
CA PHE A 234 2.96 10.27 -12.11
C PHE A 234 2.80 11.69 -11.50
N ALA A 235 2.93 11.83 -10.19
CA ALA A 235 2.78 13.11 -9.51
C ALA A 235 3.90 14.12 -9.84
N ILE A 236 5.06 13.67 -10.26
CA ILE A 236 6.11 14.54 -10.82
C ILE A 236 5.64 15.15 -12.15
N HIS A 237 4.91 14.39 -12.97
CA HIS A 237 4.37 14.83 -14.25
C HIS A 237 3.06 15.61 -14.11
N GLN A 238 2.14 15.11 -13.28
CA GLN A 238 0.80 15.65 -13.07
C GLN A 238 0.64 16.22 -11.66
N ARG A 239 0.19 17.49 -11.55
CA ARG A 239 -0.11 18.09 -10.24
C ARG A 239 -1.28 17.37 -9.58
N VAL A 240 -1.06 16.86 -8.35
CA VAL A 240 -2.07 16.18 -7.53
C VAL A 240 -2.19 16.82 -6.13
N ALA A 241 -3.25 16.44 -5.39
CA ALA A 241 -3.43 16.93 -4.03
C ALA A 241 -2.34 16.46 -3.08
N ARG A 242 -1.94 15.17 -3.22
CA ARG A 242 -0.98 14.52 -2.32
C ARG A 242 -0.47 13.21 -2.93
N VAL A 243 0.69 12.77 -2.47
CA VAL A 243 1.26 11.45 -2.74
C VAL A 243 1.54 10.73 -1.42
N VAL A 244 1.04 9.50 -1.28
CA VAL A 244 1.31 8.65 -0.11
C VAL A 244 1.97 7.36 -0.58
N MET A 245 3.23 7.18 -0.19
CA MET A 245 4.12 6.11 -0.65
C MET A 245 4.38 5.12 0.47
N PHE A 246 3.89 3.91 0.34
CA PHE A 246 4.20 2.81 1.26
C PHE A 246 5.31 1.94 0.67
N CYS A 247 6.30 1.57 1.48
CA CYS A 247 7.45 0.76 1.06
C CYS A 247 7.96 1.15 -0.35
N GLY A 248 8.29 2.42 -0.49
CA GLY A 248 8.75 3.04 -1.74
C GLY A 248 9.00 4.54 -1.61
N PRO A 249 9.36 5.20 -2.72
CA PRO A 249 9.47 4.62 -4.07
C PRO A 249 10.74 3.78 -4.23
N ARG A 250 10.76 2.99 -5.31
CA ARG A 250 11.94 2.26 -5.79
C ARG A 250 12.65 3.07 -6.89
N ASP A 251 13.44 2.43 -7.73
CA ASP A 251 14.16 3.04 -8.85
C ASP A 251 15.21 4.08 -8.36
N GLN A 252 15.85 3.82 -7.20
CA GLN A 252 16.88 4.70 -6.64
C GLN A 252 18.10 4.90 -7.56
N TYR A 253 18.24 4.06 -8.58
CA TYR A 253 19.28 4.17 -9.61
C TYR A 253 18.93 5.19 -10.71
N GLU A 254 17.69 5.66 -10.74
CA GLU A 254 17.21 6.58 -11.75
C GLU A 254 17.04 8.01 -11.25
N THR A 255 17.40 8.96 -12.11
CA THR A 255 17.34 10.39 -11.79
C THR A 255 15.97 11.01 -11.99
N TRP A 256 14.98 10.27 -12.49
CA TRP A 256 13.63 10.81 -12.68
C TRP A 256 13.02 11.36 -11.39
N GLN A 257 13.45 10.87 -10.24
CA GLN A 257 12.94 11.28 -8.93
C GLN A 257 13.34 12.72 -8.57
N SER A 258 14.45 13.22 -9.13
CA SER A 258 14.94 14.59 -8.93
C SER A 258 14.50 15.57 -10.01
N LEU A 259 13.69 15.14 -10.99
CA LEU A 259 13.12 16.05 -12.00
C LEU A 259 12.25 17.14 -11.34
N ASP A 260 12.08 18.26 -12.01
CA ASP A 260 11.11 19.27 -11.62
C ASP A 260 9.71 18.66 -11.52
N SER A 261 9.01 18.95 -10.43
CA SER A 261 7.76 18.31 -10.09
C SER A 261 6.58 19.24 -10.25
N ALA A 262 5.57 18.80 -11.01
CA ALA A 262 4.29 19.48 -11.08
C ALA A 262 3.56 19.51 -9.71
N THR A 263 3.71 18.45 -8.90
CA THR A 263 3.22 18.42 -7.52
C THR A 263 4.29 18.94 -6.57
N PRO A 264 4.02 19.96 -5.76
CA PRO A 264 4.96 20.43 -4.75
C PRO A 264 5.46 19.33 -3.82
N ARG A 265 6.75 19.31 -3.50
CA ARG A 265 7.41 18.19 -2.81
C ARG A 265 6.92 18.01 -1.37
N GLU A 266 6.47 19.05 -0.70
CA GLU A 266 5.85 18.97 0.64
C GLU A 266 4.56 18.14 0.67
N ARG A 267 4.00 17.79 -0.49
CA ARG A 267 2.82 16.92 -0.63
C ARG A 267 3.14 15.44 -0.74
N PHE A 268 4.43 15.07 -0.77
CA PHE A 268 4.87 13.68 -0.80
C PHE A 268 5.14 13.17 0.60
N PHE A 269 4.58 12.01 0.95
CA PHE A 269 4.73 11.35 2.24
C PHE A 269 5.16 9.91 2.04
N GLY A 270 6.18 9.47 2.78
CA GLY A 270 6.68 8.10 2.76
C GLY A 270 6.53 7.41 4.10
N PHE A 271 6.20 6.11 4.07
CA PHE A 271 6.19 5.23 5.22
C PHE A 271 6.75 3.86 4.85
N SER A 272 7.76 3.40 5.59
CA SER A 272 8.44 2.13 5.34
C SER A 272 8.90 1.46 6.62
N HIS A 273 9.13 0.15 6.56
CA HIS A 273 9.75 -0.62 7.63
C HIS A 273 11.26 -0.74 7.38
N ILE A 274 12.10 -0.59 8.43
CA ILE A 274 13.57 -0.63 8.28
C ILE A 274 14.11 -2.01 7.90
N LEU A 275 13.39 -3.09 8.19
CA LEU A 275 13.75 -4.46 7.77
C LEU A 275 13.22 -4.83 6.38
N ASP A 276 12.47 -3.95 5.72
CA ASP A 276 12.09 -4.17 4.32
C ASP A 276 13.37 -4.24 3.48
N SER A 277 13.51 -5.26 2.63
CA SER A 277 14.68 -5.41 1.76
C SER A 277 14.92 -4.18 0.86
N GLY A 278 13.86 -3.46 0.52
CA GLY A 278 13.97 -2.19 -0.19
C GLY A 278 14.56 -1.07 0.67
N TRP A 279 14.37 -1.08 1.99
CA TRP A 279 15.03 -0.14 2.90
C TRP A 279 16.50 -0.51 3.12
N SER A 280 16.77 -1.78 3.46
CA SER A 280 18.12 -2.28 3.74
C SER A 280 19.06 -2.21 2.52
N GLY A 281 18.50 -2.29 1.32
CA GLY A 281 19.20 -2.04 0.06
C GLY A 281 19.36 -0.56 -0.28
N ASP A 282 19.02 0.35 0.64
CA ASP A 282 19.11 1.80 0.47
C ASP A 282 18.16 2.39 -0.58
N HIS A 283 17.12 1.63 -0.95
CA HIS A 283 16.22 2.03 -2.01
C HIS A 283 15.32 3.21 -1.61
N TYR A 284 14.55 3.06 -0.51
CA TYR A 284 13.53 4.06 -0.17
C TYR A 284 14.15 5.31 0.43
N CYS A 285 15.15 5.13 1.29
CA CYS A 285 15.90 6.23 1.90
C CYS A 285 16.52 7.14 0.83
N ARG A 286 17.27 6.55 -0.10
CA ARG A 286 17.87 7.29 -1.22
C ARG A 286 16.81 7.94 -2.13
N SER A 287 15.74 7.21 -2.42
CA SER A 287 14.64 7.76 -3.21
C SER A 287 13.98 8.96 -2.53
N TRP A 288 13.82 8.94 -1.21
CA TRP A 288 13.30 10.09 -0.47
C TRP A 288 14.24 11.30 -0.52
N GLU A 289 15.56 11.09 -0.52
CA GLU A 289 16.53 12.15 -0.72
C GLU A 289 16.46 12.71 -2.15
N LEU A 290 16.38 11.85 -3.18
CA LEU A 290 16.23 12.27 -4.58
C LEU A 290 14.92 13.06 -4.80
N LEU A 291 13.85 12.70 -4.08
CA LEU A 291 12.61 13.46 -4.06
C LEU A 291 12.72 14.79 -3.27
N GLY A 292 13.84 15.05 -2.59
CA GLY A 292 14.04 16.25 -1.79
C GLY A 292 13.22 16.30 -0.51
N LEU A 293 12.78 15.15 0.03
CA LEU A 293 11.90 15.10 1.21
C LEU A 293 12.63 15.50 2.51
N ASN A 294 13.96 15.51 2.52
CA ASN A 294 14.76 16.01 3.63
C ASN A 294 14.53 17.51 3.91
N ALA A 295 14.03 18.28 2.94
CA ALA A 295 13.63 19.66 3.14
C ALA A 295 12.36 19.81 4.03
N TYR A 296 11.64 18.72 4.30
CA TYR A 296 10.34 18.73 4.98
C TYR A 296 10.31 17.83 6.23
N GLY A 297 11.43 17.68 6.89
CA GLY A 297 11.59 16.98 8.16
C GLY A 297 12.58 15.81 8.11
N PRO A 298 13.09 15.40 9.29
CA PRO A 298 13.99 14.24 9.44
C PRO A 298 13.26 12.93 9.16
N ILE A 299 14.00 11.82 9.07
CA ILE A 299 13.40 10.48 9.16
C ILE A 299 13.01 10.27 10.62
N VAL A 300 11.72 9.92 10.87
CA VAL A 300 11.18 9.70 12.21
C VAL A 300 10.59 8.31 12.36
N ASN A 301 10.82 7.69 13.52
CA ASN A 301 10.28 6.38 13.85
C ASN A 301 8.91 6.52 14.52
N ALA A 302 7.86 5.95 13.90
CA ALA A 302 6.50 6.00 14.37
C ALA A 302 6.25 5.16 15.65
N ASP A 303 7.14 4.21 15.96
CA ASP A 303 7.03 3.37 17.15
C ASP A 303 7.53 4.09 18.41
N THR A 304 8.32 5.15 18.24
CA THR A 304 8.87 5.97 19.33
C THR A 304 8.25 7.36 19.41
N LEU A 305 7.65 7.86 18.33
CA LEU A 305 7.02 9.18 18.26
C LEU A 305 5.53 9.07 17.96
N SER A 306 4.76 9.98 18.52
CA SER A 306 3.33 10.13 18.25
C SER A 306 3.09 11.23 17.21
N PRO A 307 1.91 11.24 16.53
CA PRO A 307 1.54 12.34 15.66
C PRO A 307 1.67 13.70 16.39
N PRO A 308 2.17 14.74 15.71
CA PRO A 308 2.35 14.88 14.27
C PRO A 308 3.73 14.48 13.72
N TYR A 309 4.48 13.57 14.33
CA TYR A 309 5.73 13.01 13.82
C TYR A 309 6.74 14.09 13.37
N GLU A 310 6.93 15.14 14.18
CA GLU A 310 7.74 16.31 13.86
C GLU A 310 7.36 16.98 12.52
N PHE A 311 6.15 16.79 12.06
CA PHE A 311 5.63 17.27 10.76
C PHE A 311 6.42 16.70 9.56
N SER A 312 7.14 15.58 9.76
CA SER A 312 8.00 14.99 8.75
C SER A 312 7.21 14.33 7.60
N ARG A 313 7.87 14.25 6.44
CA ARG A 313 7.42 13.51 5.26
C ARG A 313 8.00 12.11 5.17
N ARG A 314 8.89 11.75 6.09
CA ARG A 314 9.70 10.53 6.06
C ARG A 314 9.50 9.74 7.34
N ILE A 315 8.54 8.81 7.30
CA ILE A 315 8.16 8.02 8.47
C ILE A 315 8.66 6.58 8.30
N ILE A 316 9.23 6.03 9.35
CA ILE A 316 9.65 4.63 9.41
C ILE A 316 8.99 3.92 10.59
N THR A 317 9.06 2.60 10.59
CA THR A 317 8.76 1.72 11.71
C THR A 317 9.87 0.66 11.85
N ASP A 318 10.16 0.28 13.09
CA ASP A 318 11.01 -0.86 13.45
C ASP A 318 10.23 -1.91 14.25
N ALA A 319 8.89 -1.86 14.19
CA ALA A 319 8.01 -2.78 14.90
C ALA A 319 8.36 -4.24 14.60
N ASN A 320 8.27 -5.10 15.62
CA ASN A 320 8.70 -6.48 15.49
C ASN A 320 7.92 -7.27 14.43
N VAL A 321 8.64 -7.78 13.45
CA VAL A 321 8.14 -8.67 12.38
C VAL A 321 8.85 -10.03 12.38
N ASP A 322 9.50 -10.40 13.48
CA ASP A 322 10.24 -11.67 13.68
C ASP A 322 11.36 -11.89 12.63
N GLY A 323 11.97 -10.79 12.15
CA GLY A 323 13.02 -10.83 11.13
C GLY A 323 12.51 -11.15 9.71
N ASP A 324 11.20 -11.21 9.48
CA ASP A 324 10.62 -11.50 8.17
C ASP A 324 10.54 -10.23 7.30
N GLU A 325 11.48 -10.09 6.35
CA GLU A 325 11.53 -8.97 5.40
C GLU A 325 10.27 -8.84 4.53
N LYS A 326 9.60 -9.96 4.20
CA LYS A 326 8.36 -9.92 3.42
C LYS A 326 7.19 -9.38 4.25
N ARG A 327 7.17 -9.74 5.54
CA ARG A 327 6.21 -9.17 6.48
C ARG A 327 6.51 -7.69 6.71
N ALA A 328 7.78 -7.31 6.86
CA ALA A 328 8.23 -5.92 6.93
C ALA A 328 7.71 -5.10 5.74
N HIS A 329 7.84 -5.65 4.52
CA HIS A 329 7.32 -5.02 3.30
C HIS A 329 5.80 -4.83 3.32
N SER A 330 5.06 -5.77 3.91
CA SER A 330 3.60 -5.81 3.81
C SER A 330 2.89 -5.17 5.00
N CYS A 331 3.53 -5.06 6.17
CA CYS A 331 2.90 -4.61 7.42
C CYS A 331 2.64 -3.10 7.49
N VAL A 332 3.28 -2.31 6.63
CA VAL A 332 3.16 -0.84 6.63
C VAL A 332 1.84 -0.34 6.04
N THR A 333 1.08 -1.19 5.37
CA THR A 333 -0.23 -0.84 4.81
C THR A 333 -1.38 -1.47 5.59
N PRO A 334 -2.58 -0.87 5.63
CA PRO A 334 -3.77 -1.55 6.13
C PRO A 334 -4.02 -2.85 5.36
N GLY A 335 -4.06 -3.98 6.08
CA GLY A 335 -4.24 -5.29 5.46
C GLY A 335 -3.98 -6.43 6.45
N LYS A 336 -3.98 -7.66 5.94
CA LYS A 336 -3.79 -8.87 6.76
C LYS A 336 -2.42 -8.95 7.44
N ALA A 337 -1.38 -8.40 6.81
CA ALA A 337 -0.02 -8.39 7.35
C ALA A 337 0.23 -7.24 8.35
N ALA A 338 -0.68 -6.26 8.43
CA ALA A 338 -0.54 -5.11 9.30
C ALA A 338 -0.43 -5.53 10.78
N ILE A 339 0.43 -4.83 11.50
CA ILE A 339 0.63 -5.06 12.93
C ILE A 339 -0.60 -4.61 13.70
N ARG A 340 -1.02 -5.43 14.66
CA ARG A 340 -2.21 -5.17 15.48
C ARG A 340 -1.84 -5.07 16.95
N ASN A 341 -2.54 -4.19 17.62
CA ASN A 341 -2.55 -4.09 19.07
C ASN A 341 -3.28 -5.30 19.72
N PRO A 342 -3.10 -5.52 21.03
CA PRO A 342 -3.81 -6.60 21.73
C PRO A 342 -5.34 -6.55 21.63
N ASP A 343 -5.91 -5.35 21.44
CA ASP A 343 -7.36 -5.14 21.26
C ASP A 343 -7.83 -5.41 19.81
N GLY A 344 -6.91 -5.81 18.90
CA GLY A 344 -7.17 -6.08 17.51
C GLY A 344 -7.16 -4.86 16.58
N SER A 345 -7.02 -3.65 17.12
CA SER A 345 -6.86 -2.44 16.32
C SER A 345 -5.51 -2.42 15.58
N PHE A 346 -5.40 -1.63 14.51
CA PHE A 346 -4.15 -1.49 13.78
C PHE A 346 -3.17 -0.57 14.53
N ALA A 347 -1.96 -1.07 14.81
CA ALA A 347 -0.92 -0.32 15.51
C ALA A 347 -0.54 0.97 14.73
N HIS A 348 -0.46 0.89 13.40
CA HIS A 348 -0.07 2.02 12.55
C HIS A 348 -1.26 2.88 12.06
N ALA A 349 -2.48 2.69 12.58
CA ALA A 349 -3.62 3.54 12.21
C ALA A 349 -3.35 5.04 12.41
N PRO A 350 -2.65 5.51 13.47
CA PRO A 350 -2.29 6.93 13.62
C PRO A 350 -1.34 7.40 12.51
N VAL A 351 -0.39 6.57 12.07
CA VAL A 351 0.51 6.89 10.95
C VAL A 351 -0.28 7.06 9.66
N TRP A 352 -1.12 6.08 9.33
CA TRP A 352 -1.92 6.16 8.10
C TRP A 352 -2.83 7.39 8.10
N LYS A 353 -3.49 7.69 9.21
CA LYS A 353 -4.29 8.90 9.34
C LYS A 353 -3.43 10.14 9.08
N TYR A 354 -2.25 10.23 9.68
CA TYR A 354 -1.31 11.33 9.45
C TYR A 354 -0.95 11.47 7.98
N LEU A 355 -0.52 10.39 7.32
CA LEU A 355 -0.11 10.41 5.92
C LEU A 355 -1.20 10.96 4.98
N PHE A 356 -2.46 10.64 5.24
CA PHE A 356 -3.57 11.05 4.36
C PHE A 356 -4.22 12.39 4.76
N THR A 357 -4.13 12.82 6.02
CA THR A 357 -4.91 13.97 6.51
C THR A 357 -4.08 15.15 7.04
N HIS A 358 -2.79 14.93 7.33
CA HIS A 358 -1.95 16.03 7.85
C HIS A 358 -1.89 17.19 6.85
N PRO A 359 -2.05 18.46 7.28
CA PRO A 359 -1.97 19.61 6.39
C PRO A 359 -0.62 19.67 5.66
N THR A 360 -0.65 19.86 4.34
CA THR A 360 0.56 19.81 3.51
C THR A 360 1.47 21.01 3.72
N GLU A 361 0.93 22.12 4.14
CA GLU A 361 1.62 23.37 4.46
C GLU A 361 2.39 23.35 5.80
N LEU A 362 2.04 22.39 6.69
CA LEU A 362 2.74 22.21 7.95
C LEU A 362 3.85 21.16 7.76
N THR A 363 5.08 21.61 7.69
CA THR A 363 6.26 20.80 7.44
C THR A 363 7.23 20.81 8.61
N GLY A 364 7.98 19.72 8.79
CA GLY A 364 9.12 19.69 9.70
C GLY A 364 10.27 20.58 9.21
N PRO A 365 11.23 20.90 10.08
CA PRO A 365 12.40 21.66 9.69
C PRO A 365 13.25 20.87 8.70
N PRO A 366 13.93 21.53 7.76
CA PRO A 366 14.89 20.88 6.88
C PRO A 366 15.94 20.12 7.69
N SER A 367 16.27 18.92 7.24
CA SER A 367 17.35 18.11 7.81
C SER A 367 18.45 17.90 6.79
N PRO A 368 19.71 17.72 7.23
CA PRO A 368 20.79 17.31 6.34
C PRO A 368 20.44 16.02 5.60
N THR A 369 21.05 15.80 4.45
CA THR A 369 21.02 14.50 3.78
C THR A 369 21.54 13.43 4.73
N ASP A 370 20.81 12.34 4.89
CA ASP A 370 21.23 11.25 5.76
C ASP A 370 22.40 10.50 5.09
N PRO A 371 23.57 10.39 5.74
CA PRO A 371 24.71 9.66 5.18
C PRO A 371 24.41 8.19 4.87
N TYR A 372 23.48 7.59 5.61
CA TYR A 372 23.02 6.22 5.35
C TYR A 372 22.31 6.13 3.99
N CYS A 373 21.50 7.13 3.65
CA CYS A 373 20.75 7.20 2.39
C CYS A 373 21.63 7.44 1.15
N THR A 374 22.90 7.82 1.33
CA THR A 374 23.84 8.12 0.23
C THR A 374 25.01 7.13 0.15
N LYS A 375 25.11 6.23 1.13
CA LYS A 375 26.27 5.37 1.33
C LYS A 375 26.48 4.34 0.22
N ASN A 376 25.42 3.81 -0.34
CA ASN A 376 25.49 2.82 -1.40
C ASN A 376 25.40 3.54 -2.74
N HIS A 377 26.55 3.98 -3.24
CA HIS A 377 26.59 4.43 -4.62
C HIS A 377 26.22 3.30 -5.56
N ILE A 378 25.42 3.64 -6.57
CA ILE A 378 25.25 2.83 -7.77
C ILE A 378 26.65 2.42 -8.22
N PRO A 379 26.94 1.14 -8.43
CA PRO A 379 28.10 0.77 -9.21
C PRO A 379 27.95 1.49 -10.54
N THR A 380 28.86 2.41 -10.84
CA THR A 380 29.00 2.95 -12.18
C THR A 380 29.28 1.76 -13.10
N PRO A 381 28.53 1.61 -14.23
CA PRO A 381 28.75 0.50 -15.14
C PRO A 381 30.19 0.47 -15.66
#